data_ea973b5693df1bf2254835b0de03ce4a
#
_entry.id   ea973b5693df1bf2254835b0de03ce4a
#
_cell.length_a   1.000
_cell.length_b   1.000
_cell.length_c   1.000
_cell.angle_alpha   90.00
_cell.angle_beta   90.00
_cell.angle_gamma   90.00
#
_symmetry.space_group_name_H-M   'P 1'
#
loop_
_entity.id
_entity.type
_entity.pdbx_description
1 polymer ?
#
loop_
_entity_poly.entity_id
_entity_poly.type
_entity_poly.pdbx_seq_one_letter_code
_entity_poly.pdbx_strand_id
1 'polypeptide(L)'
;MGAGIQQPTIEQGSGGNAWLDVFKVLFEPGAVFERVRTRPSFLAPYVAIMVVQIILFFVNMSYLTAAIQNQIATQAPGRPVPPTGVLVAFGLGFLLIILTIVFLISGFLLWVLVSLFGGEAKFGTLISVALYGAVPSAILLSIVGTIVLRMKGIGSMTSPQDMQPALGLDLLVPGAKGFMGAILKGINPFSIWGVALTGIGVSITHRLSKGTGYTVAIIGFVVALLIGGALASLGGAR
;
A
#
# COMPACT_ATOMS: atom_id res chain seq x y z
N MET A 1 58.52 7.19 -27.67
CA MET A 1 57.44 6.19 -27.59
C MET A 1 56.72 6.39 -26.29
N GLY A 2 55.64 7.15 -26.27
CA GLY A 2 54.82 7.43 -25.09
C GLY A 2 53.67 6.45 -25.06
N ALA A 3 53.70 5.52 -24.08
CA ALA A 3 52.57 4.64 -23.80
C ALA A 3 51.46 5.47 -23.16
N GLY A 4 50.36 5.71 -23.89
CA GLY A 4 49.16 6.32 -23.36
C GLY A 4 48.49 5.36 -22.36
N ILE A 5 48.48 5.74 -21.10
CA ILE A 5 47.69 5.08 -20.07
C ILE A 5 46.22 5.39 -20.39
N GLN A 6 45.51 4.42 -20.99
CA GLN A 6 44.06 4.48 -21.07
C GLN A 6 43.49 4.39 -19.66
N GLN A 7 42.95 5.50 -19.17
CA GLN A 7 42.14 5.50 -17.97
C GLN A 7 40.89 4.65 -18.26
N PRO A 8 40.55 3.70 -17.34
CA PRO A 8 39.31 2.96 -17.49
C PRO A 8 38.16 3.96 -17.45
N THR A 9 37.38 3.99 -18.51
CA THR A 9 36.10 4.63 -18.56
C THR A 9 35.24 4.03 -17.47
N ILE A 10 35.03 4.78 -16.40
CA ILE A 10 34.01 4.44 -15.39
C ILE A 10 32.69 4.51 -16.18
N GLU A 11 32.15 3.35 -16.53
CA GLU A 11 30.76 3.26 -16.96
C GLU A 11 29.93 3.93 -15.88
N GLN A 12 29.43 5.13 -16.17
CA GLN A 12 28.40 5.76 -15.37
C GLN A 12 27.22 4.80 -15.41
N GLY A 13 27.10 4.00 -14.33
CA GLY A 13 26.01 3.06 -14.16
C GLY A 13 24.70 3.76 -14.51
N SER A 14 24.02 3.27 -15.50
CA SER A 14 22.76 3.78 -16.01
C SER A 14 21.85 4.08 -14.81
N GLY A 15 21.58 5.37 -14.58
CA GLY A 15 20.68 5.80 -13.51
C GLY A 15 19.37 5.05 -13.69
N GLY A 16 19.12 4.06 -12.81
CA GLY A 16 17.95 3.18 -12.93
C GLY A 16 16.71 4.05 -13.03
N ASN A 17 15.84 3.75 -14.00
CA ASN A 17 14.60 4.49 -14.17
C ASN A 17 13.68 4.17 -12.96
N ALA A 18 13.43 5.15 -12.11
CA ALA A 18 12.63 4.99 -10.90
C ALA A 18 11.21 4.41 -11.18
N TRP A 19 10.68 4.63 -12.38
CA TRP A 19 9.41 4.05 -12.82
C TRP A 19 9.50 2.54 -13.05
N LEU A 20 10.62 2.06 -13.58
CA LEU A 20 10.87 0.62 -13.72
C LEU A 20 11.11 -0.04 -12.35
N ASP A 21 11.64 0.70 -11.40
CA ASP A 21 11.89 0.21 -10.05
C ASP A 21 10.60 -0.15 -9.30
N VAL A 22 9.46 0.45 -9.66
CA VAL A 22 8.15 0.07 -9.12
C VAL A 22 7.82 -1.40 -9.43
N PHE A 23 8.20 -1.89 -10.60
CA PHE A 23 8.01 -3.29 -10.97
C PHE A 23 9.18 -4.16 -10.48
N LYS A 24 10.41 -3.68 -10.62
CA LYS A 24 11.61 -4.41 -10.23
C LYS A 24 11.67 -4.71 -8.73
N VAL A 25 11.07 -3.87 -7.88
CA VAL A 25 11.05 -4.11 -6.44
C VAL A 25 10.41 -5.45 -6.07
N LEU A 26 9.51 -5.96 -6.91
CA LEU A 26 8.85 -7.25 -6.70
C LEU A 26 9.80 -8.44 -6.90
N PHE A 27 10.83 -8.32 -7.70
CA PHE A 27 11.70 -9.42 -8.11
C PHE A 27 13.17 -9.19 -7.72
N GLU A 28 13.62 -7.94 -7.73
CA GLU A 28 15.00 -7.51 -7.45
C GLU A 28 15.04 -6.42 -6.35
N PRO A 29 14.43 -6.64 -5.16
CA PRO A 29 14.30 -5.59 -4.16
C PRO A 29 15.66 -5.06 -3.69
N GLY A 30 16.66 -5.91 -3.59
CA GLY A 30 18.02 -5.50 -3.18
C GLY A 30 18.58 -4.41 -4.09
N ALA A 31 18.55 -4.62 -5.40
CA ALA A 31 19.04 -3.66 -6.38
C ALA A 31 18.26 -2.33 -6.38
N VAL A 32 16.94 -2.40 -6.18
CA VAL A 32 16.09 -1.20 -6.06
C VAL A 32 16.46 -0.41 -4.81
N PHE A 33 16.54 -1.06 -3.65
CA PHE A 33 16.82 -0.35 -2.40
C PHE A 33 18.27 0.18 -2.30
N GLU A 34 19.23 -0.41 -3.02
CA GLU A 34 20.56 0.19 -3.17
C GLU A 34 20.49 1.52 -3.93
N ARG A 35 19.65 1.62 -4.97
CA ARG A 35 19.40 2.89 -5.68
C ARG A 35 18.67 3.89 -4.78
N VAL A 36 17.65 3.46 -4.05
CA VAL A 36 16.91 4.30 -3.08
C VAL A 36 17.83 4.84 -1.98
N ARG A 37 18.82 4.06 -1.55
CA ARG A 37 19.82 4.50 -0.56
C ARG A 37 20.60 5.71 -1.03
N THR A 38 21.01 5.71 -2.29
CA THR A 38 21.83 6.78 -2.88
C THR A 38 21.01 7.95 -3.39
N ARG A 39 19.81 7.66 -3.94
CA ARG A 39 18.87 8.63 -4.49
C ARG A 39 17.44 8.26 -4.08
N PRO A 40 16.97 8.78 -2.93
CA PRO A 40 15.60 8.55 -2.50
C PRO A 40 14.60 9.01 -3.56
N SER A 41 13.74 8.11 -4.02
CA SER A 41 12.76 8.36 -5.08
C SER A 41 11.38 7.86 -4.65
N PHE A 42 10.68 8.67 -3.87
CA PHE A 42 9.32 8.34 -3.42
C PHE A 42 8.24 8.66 -4.48
N LEU A 43 8.53 9.59 -5.40
CA LEU A 43 7.52 10.09 -6.34
C LEU A 43 7.05 9.01 -7.33
N ALA A 44 7.97 8.19 -7.85
CA ALA A 44 7.61 7.16 -8.83
C ALA A 44 6.66 6.10 -8.27
N PRO A 45 6.94 5.43 -7.12
CA PRO A 45 5.99 4.49 -6.54
C PRO A 45 4.70 5.17 -6.06
N TYR A 46 4.77 6.41 -5.53
CA TYR A 46 3.59 7.16 -5.13
C TYR A 46 2.64 7.39 -6.32
N VAL A 47 3.14 7.97 -7.40
CA VAL A 47 2.31 8.25 -8.59
C VAL A 47 1.81 6.96 -9.23
N ALA A 48 2.65 5.91 -9.32
CA ALA A 48 2.21 4.63 -9.86
C ALA A 48 1.05 4.03 -9.05
N ILE A 49 1.13 4.04 -7.73
CA ILE A 49 0.05 3.59 -6.85
C ILE A 49 -1.20 4.46 -7.05
N MET A 50 -1.06 5.79 -7.04
CA MET A 50 -2.20 6.69 -7.23
C MET A 50 -2.90 6.47 -8.57
N VAL A 51 -2.15 6.34 -9.65
CA VAL A 51 -2.71 6.08 -11.00
C VAL A 51 -3.49 4.77 -11.01
N VAL A 52 -2.92 3.70 -10.45
CA VAL A 52 -3.61 2.40 -10.38
C VAL A 52 -4.87 2.52 -9.55
N GLN A 53 -4.83 3.18 -8.39
CA GLN A 53 -6.01 3.35 -7.53
C GLN A 53 -7.11 4.19 -8.21
N ILE A 54 -6.74 5.25 -8.95
CA ILE A 54 -7.69 6.04 -9.74
C ILE A 54 -8.35 5.18 -10.83
N ILE A 55 -7.56 4.41 -11.57
CA ILE A 55 -8.09 3.52 -12.61
C ILE A 55 -9.05 2.50 -11.99
N LEU A 56 -8.64 1.83 -10.91
CA LEU A 56 -9.47 0.83 -10.24
C LEU A 56 -10.73 1.44 -9.60
N PHE A 57 -10.66 2.69 -9.11
CA PHE A 57 -11.83 3.42 -8.64
C PHE A 57 -12.90 3.54 -9.73
N PHE A 58 -12.51 4.00 -10.93
CA PHE A 58 -13.45 4.11 -12.06
C PHE A 58 -13.90 2.75 -12.57
N VAL A 59 -13.00 1.78 -12.66
CA VAL A 59 -13.35 0.40 -13.03
C VAL A 59 -14.41 -0.16 -12.09
N ASN A 60 -14.33 0.09 -10.78
CA ASN A 60 -15.26 -0.43 -9.78
C ASN A 60 -16.45 0.48 -9.47
N MET A 61 -16.62 1.59 -10.20
CA MET A 61 -17.64 2.60 -9.89
C MET A 61 -19.07 2.05 -9.90
N SER A 62 -19.39 1.16 -10.83
CA SER A 62 -20.71 0.52 -10.88
C SER A 62 -21.01 -0.32 -9.62
N TYR A 63 -20.01 -1.04 -9.13
CA TYR A 63 -20.11 -1.84 -7.90
C TYR A 63 -20.28 -0.94 -6.66
N LEU A 64 -19.51 0.14 -6.58
CA LEU A 64 -19.65 1.13 -5.50
C LEU A 64 -21.04 1.76 -5.49
N THR A 65 -21.55 2.13 -6.65
CA THR A 65 -22.89 2.72 -6.77
C THR A 65 -23.96 1.72 -6.33
N ALA A 66 -23.89 0.46 -6.77
CA ALA A 66 -24.82 -0.59 -6.35
C ALA A 66 -24.74 -0.83 -4.83
N ALA A 67 -23.55 -0.89 -4.26
CA ALA A 67 -23.33 -1.07 -2.82
C ALA A 67 -23.99 0.07 -2.01
N ILE A 68 -23.80 1.32 -2.44
CA ILE A 68 -24.40 2.49 -1.77
C ILE A 68 -25.94 2.48 -1.93
N GLN A 69 -26.47 2.18 -3.11
CA GLN A 69 -27.90 2.07 -3.36
C GLN A 69 -28.56 1.05 -2.45
N ASN A 70 -27.98 -0.16 -2.38
CA ASN A 70 -28.50 -1.23 -1.54
C ASN A 70 -28.41 -0.89 -0.05
N GLN A 71 -27.32 -0.27 0.38
CA GLN A 71 -27.19 0.18 1.76
C GLN A 71 -28.25 1.24 2.12
N ILE A 72 -28.50 2.23 1.25
CA ILE A 72 -29.53 3.26 1.48
C ILE A 72 -30.91 2.60 1.51
N ALA A 73 -31.22 1.70 0.57
CA ALA A 73 -32.51 1.01 0.52
C ALA A 73 -32.82 0.23 1.80
N THR A 74 -31.80 -0.35 2.46
CA THR A 74 -31.96 -1.16 3.66
C THR A 74 -31.88 -0.36 4.96
N GLN A 75 -30.97 0.64 5.05
CA GLN A 75 -30.70 1.35 6.29
C GLN A 75 -31.38 2.72 6.39
N ALA A 76 -31.77 3.32 5.26
CA ALA A 76 -32.42 4.62 5.20
C ALA A 76 -33.45 4.68 4.06
N PRO A 77 -34.53 3.89 4.13
CA PRO A 77 -35.56 3.86 3.08
C PRO A 77 -36.11 5.25 2.78
N GLY A 78 -36.22 5.58 1.48
CA GLY A 78 -36.70 6.89 1.02
C GLY A 78 -35.64 8.00 0.96
N ARG A 79 -34.42 7.76 1.42
CA ARG A 79 -33.32 8.71 1.24
C ARG A 79 -32.82 8.69 -0.21
N PRO A 80 -32.66 9.85 -0.87
CA PRO A 80 -32.16 9.87 -2.23
C PRO A 80 -30.71 9.40 -2.32
N VAL A 81 -30.41 8.62 -3.34
CA VAL A 81 -29.02 8.24 -3.67
C VAL A 81 -28.28 9.47 -4.18
N PRO A 82 -27.05 9.77 -3.68
CA PRO A 82 -26.28 10.89 -4.18
C PRO A 82 -26.02 10.78 -5.69
N PRO A 83 -26.04 11.90 -6.43
CA PRO A 83 -25.68 11.89 -7.84
C PRO A 83 -24.27 11.32 -8.08
N THR A 84 -24.07 10.60 -9.21
CA THR A 84 -22.78 9.98 -9.53
C THR A 84 -21.60 10.95 -9.47
N GLY A 85 -21.77 12.20 -9.93
CA GLY A 85 -20.72 13.23 -9.84
C GLY A 85 -20.29 13.54 -8.41
N VAL A 86 -21.23 13.53 -7.46
CA VAL A 86 -20.95 13.71 -6.04
C VAL A 86 -20.18 12.51 -5.49
N LEU A 87 -20.60 11.28 -5.82
CA LEU A 87 -19.90 10.06 -5.40
C LEU A 87 -18.47 10.02 -5.94
N VAL A 88 -18.25 10.43 -7.20
CA VAL A 88 -16.92 10.51 -7.81
C VAL A 88 -16.08 11.57 -7.09
N ALA A 89 -16.58 12.79 -6.92
CA ALA A 89 -15.81 13.88 -6.33
C ALA A 89 -15.38 13.56 -4.89
N PHE A 90 -16.33 13.13 -4.05
CA PHE A 90 -16.03 12.79 -2.66
C PHE A 90 -15.26 11.48 -2.51
N GLY A 91 -15.63 10.45 -3.26
CA GLY A 91 -14.97 9.14 -3.17
C GLY A 91 -13.52 9.19 -3.65
N LEU A 92 -13.27 9.80 -4.80
CA LEU A 92 -11.91 9.95 -5.33
C LEU A 92 -11.07 10.91 -4.47
N GLY A 93 -11.64 12.06 -4.08
CA GLY A 93 -10.96 13.01 -3.20
C GLY A 93 -10.56 12.37 -1.88
N PHE A 94 -11.49 11.67 -1.23
CA PHE A 94 -11.22 10.92 0.01
C PHE A 94 -10.15 9.86 -0.19
N LEU A 95 -10.23 9.05 -1.26
CA LEU A 95 -9.26 8.01 -1.58
C LEU A 95 -7.83 8.58 -1.68
N LEU A 96 -7.65 9.66 -2.44
CA LEU A 96 -6.33 10.26 -2.64
C LEU A 96 -5.76 10.87 -1.36
N ILE A 97 -6.60 11.54 -0.59
CA ILE A 97 -6.21 12.15 0.69
C ILE A 97 -5.82 11.06 1.69
N ILE A 98 -6.67 10.04 1.88
CA ILE A 98 -6.41 9.00 2.89
C ILE A 98 -5.17 8.18 2.55
N LEU A 99 -4.95 7.83 1.28
CA LEU A 99 -3.74 7.12 0.85
C LEU A 99 -2.48 7.96 1.11
N THR A 100 -2.53 9.26 0.82
CA THR A 100 -1.39 10.15 1.09
C THR A 100 -1.08 10.18 2.58
N ILE A 101 -2.10 10.34 3.43
CA ILE A 101 -1.95 10.34 4.89
C ILE A 101 -1.38 9.00 5.37
N VAL A 102 -1.89 7.87 4.88
CA VAL A 102 -1.40 6.53 5.25
C VAL A 102 0.08 6.36 4.89
N PHE A 103 0.53 6.82 3.72
CA PHE A 103 1.93 6.74 3.34
C PHE A 103 2.83 7.65 4.18
N LEU A 104 2.36 8.85 4.52
CA LEU A 104 3.09 9.76 5.42
C LEU A 104 3.24 9.16 6.81
N ILE A 105 2.16 8.59 7.36
CA ILE A 105 2.18 7.90 8.66
C ILE A 105 3.10 6.69 8.61
N SER A 106 3.06 5.88 7.54
CA SER A 106 3.94 4.73 7.38
C SER A 106 5.41 5.12 7.32
N GLY A 107 5.76 6.16 6.56
CA GLY A 107 7.11 6.71 6.51
C GLY A 107 7.56 7.26 7.85
N PHE A 108 6.68 7.96 8.58
CA PHE A 108 6.94 8.48 9.91
C PHE A 108 7.15 7.35 10.93
N LEU A 109 6.31 6.33 10.90
CA LEU A 109 6.44 5.16 11.78
C LEU A 109 7.77 4.45 11.57
N LEU A 110 8.16 4.22 10.30
CA LEU A 110 9.48 3.66 10.00
C LEU A 110 10.62 4.57 10.48
N TRP A 111 10.46 5.89 10.36
CA TRP A 111 11.44 6.86 10.83
C TRP A 111 11.63 6.77 12.35
N VAL A 112 10.55 6.71 13.12
CA VAL A 112 10.58 6.50 14.57
C VAL A 112 11.26 5.19 14.91
N LEU A 113 10.83 4.08 14.29
CA LEU A 113 11.37 2.75 14.58
C LEU A 113 12.85 2.65 14.24
N VAL A 114 13.30 3.13 13.06
CA VAL A 114 14.71 3.10 12.68
C VAL A 114 15.55 3.93 13.66
N SER A 115 15.06 5.08 14.12
CA SER A 115 15.74 5.90 15.13
C SER A 115 15.87 5.16 16.47
N LEU A 116 14.85 4.43 16.91
CA LEU A 116 14.86 3.63 18.15
C LEU A 116 15.83 2.45 18.07
N PHE A 117 16.03 1.88 16.89
CA PHE A 117 16.97 0.77 16.66
C PHE A 117 18.40 1.23 16.32
N GLY A 118 18.71 2.52 16.53
CA GLY A 118 20.07 3.07 16.39
C GLY A 118 20.50 3.37 14.96
N GLY A 119 19.56 3.42 13.99
CA GLY A 119 19.85 3.83 12.63
C GLY A 119 19.85 5.35 12.44
N GLU A 120 20.66 5.85 11.52
CA GLU A 120 20.58 7.24 11.06
C GLU A 120 19.33 7.43 10.19
N ALA A 121 18.17 7.66 10.82
CA ALA A 121 16.89 7.71 10.15
C ALA A 121 16.75 8.94 9.23
N LYS A 122 16.64 8.70 7.92
CA LYS A 122 16.40 9.73 6.90
C LYS A 122 14.96 9.61 6.39
N PHE A 123 14.10 10.58 6.75
CA PHE A 123 12.68 10.53 6.46
C PHE A 123 12.37 10.33 4.96
N GLY A 124 13.03 11.08 4.05
CA GLY A 124 12.83 10.95 2.60
C GLY A 124 13.18 9.55 2.05
N THR A 125 14.18 8.90 2.64
CA THR A 125 14.53 7.52 2.30
C THR A 125 13.50 6.53 2.84
N LEU A 126 13.02 6.73 4.06
CA LEU A 126 12.07 5.82 4.71
C LEU A 126 10.66 5.93 4.11
N ILE A 127 10.24 7.11 3.67
CA ILE A 127 9.00 7.22 2.91
C ILE A 127 9.11 6.52 1.54
N SER A 128 10.28 6.55 0.91
CA SER A 128 10.54 5.76 -0.31
C SER A 128 10.46 4.26 -0.02
N VAL A 129 11.08 3.79 1.08
CA VAL A 129 11.00 2.39 1.50
C VAL A 129 9.55 1.98 1.78
N ALA A 130 8.77 2.80 2.49
CA ALA A 130 7.36 2.55 2.77
C ALA A 130 6.54 2.40 1.48
N LEU A 131 6.74 3.29 0.51
CA LEU A 131 6.01 3.28 -0.76
C LEU A 131 6.38 2.07 -1.63
N TYR A 132 7.67 1.75 -1.79
CA TYR A 132 8.09 0.55 -2.50
C TYR A 132 7.64 -0.73 -1.80
N GLY A 133 7.70 -0.78 -0.47
CA GLY A 133 7.18 -1.89 0.33
C GLY A 133 5.67 -2.06 0.22
N ALA A 134 4.93 -0.99 -0.05
CA ALA A 134 3.49 -1.05 -0.23
C ALA A 134 3.04 -1.53 -1.63
N VAL A 135 3.93 -1.61 -2.63
CA VAL A 135 3.58 -2.00 -4.01
C VAL A 135 2.76 -3.31 -4.07
N PRO A 136 3.12 -4.41 -3.38
CA PRO A 136 2.33 -5.63 -3.43
C PRO A 136 0.90 -5.43 -2.92
N SER A 137 0.71 -4.77 -1.79
CA SER A 137 -0.61 -4.56 -1.20
C SER A 137 -1.39 -3.43 -1.88
N ALA A 138 -0.74 -2.36 -2.29
CA ALA A 138 -1.43 -1.24 -2.92
C ALA A 138 -1.76 -1.49 -4.41
N ILE A 139 -0.99 -2.29 -5.12
CA ILE A 139 -1.22 -2.55 -6.55
C ILE A 139 -1.75 -3.96 -6.77
N LEU A 140 -0.99 -4.99 -6.40
CA LEU A 140 -1.35 -6.37 -6.75
C LEU A 140 -2.60 -6.83 -6.01
N LEU A 141 -2.70 -6.60 -4.69
CA LEU A 141 -3.89 -6.93 -3.91
C LEU A 141 -5.14 -6.21 -4.46
N SER A 142 -5.02 -4.92 -4.85
CA SER A 142 -6.15 -4.16 -5.39
C SER A 142 -6.61 -4.69 -6.75
N ILE A 143 -5.69 -5.11 -7.62
CA ILE A 143 -6.02 -5.75 -8.90
C ILE A 143 -6.70 -7.09 -8.66
N VAL A 144 -6.12 -7.96 -7.82
CA VAL A 144 -6.69 -9.27 -7.48
C VAL A 144 -8.06 -9.09 -6.81
N GLY A 145 -8.19 -8.13 -5.90
CA GLY A 145 -9.45 -7.78 -5.25
C GLY A 145 -10.52 -7.38 -6.27
N THR A 146 -10.17 -6.58 -7.26
CA THR A 146 -11.08 -6.20 -8.36
C THR A 146 -11.50 -7.42 -9.18
N ILE A 147 -10.59 -8.33 -9.50
CA ILE A 147 -10.92 -9.57 -10.22
C ILE A 147 -11.92 -10.42 -9.41
N VAL A 148 -11.63 -10.65 -8.12
CA VAL A 148 -12.52 -11.41 -7.23
C VAL A 148 -13.89 -10.74 -7.08
N LEU A 149 -13.93 -9.40 -6.98
CA LEU A 149 -15.16 -8.63 -6.94
C LEU A 149 -16.00 -8.87 -8.21
N ARG A 150 -15.37 -8.87 -9.39
CA ARG A 150 -16.02 -9.16 -10.67
C ARG A 150 -16.57 -10.59 -10.74
N MET A 151 -15.84 -11.57 -10.21
CA MET A 151 -16.30 -12.96 -10.15
C MET A 151 -17.51 -13.15 -9.25
N LYS A 152 -17.64 -12.39 -8.17
CA LYS A 152 -18.82 -12.41 -7.28
C LYS A 152 -20.06 -11.78 -7.93
N GLY A 153 -19.87 -10.87 -8.86
CA GLY A 153 -20.94 -10.16 -9.53
C GLY A 153 -21.55 -9.01 -8.73
N ILE A 154 -22.17 -8.06 -9.44
CA ILE A 154 -22.71 -6.82 -8.86
C ILE A 154 -23.87 -7.07 -7.88
N GLY A 155 -24.63 -8.17 -8.08
CA GLY A 155 -25.74 -8.53 -7.20
C GLY A 155 -25.33 -8.93 -5.78
N SER A 156 -24.02 -9.20 -5.54
CA SER A 156 -23.51 -9.51 -4.21
C SER A 156 -23.20 -8.25 -3.36
N MET A 157 -23.37 -7.06 -3.92
CA MET A 157 -23.07 -5.80 -3.24
C MET A 157 -24.23 -5.37 -2.37
N THR A 158 -24.11 -5.50 -1.07
CA THR A 158 -25.09 -5.06 -0.06
C THR A 158 -24.67 -3.77 0.62
N SER A 159 -23.36 -3.52 0.69
CA SER A 159 -22.77 -2.37 1.36
C SER A 159 -21.38 -2.04 0.79
N PRO A 160 -20.83 -0.83 0.99
CA PRO A 160 -19.48 -0.47 0.58
C PRO A 160 -18.38 -1.37 1.15
N GLN A 161 -18.62 -2.04 2.27
CA GLN A 161 -17.68 -3.01 2.85
C GLN A 161 -17.45 -4.22 1.94
N ASP A 162 -18.43 -4.58 1.10
CA ASP A 162 -18.33 -5.69 0.15
C ASP A 162 -17.38 -5.41 -1.02
N MET A 163 -16.98 -4.13 -1.20
CA MET A 163 -15.95 -3.73 -2.15
C MET A 163 -14.55 -4.29 -1.80
N GLN A 164 -14.38 -4.77 -0.58
CA GLN A 164 -13.15 -5.39 -0.11
C GLN A 164 -13.36 -6.91 0.05
N PRO A 165 -13.16 -7.70 -1.02
CA PRO A 165 -13.31 -9.14 -0.92
C PRO A 165 -12.31 -9.75 0.06
N ALA A 166 -12.69 -10.87 0.67
CA ALA A 166 -11.81 -11.64 1.54
C ALA A 166 -10.64 -12.20 0.72
N LEU A 167 -9.41 -11.89 1.12
CA LEU A 167 -8.16 -12.33 0.46
C LEU A 167 -7.05 -12.63 1.49
N GLY A 168 -7.37 -12.57 2.77
CA GLY A 168 -6.45 -12.80 3.88
C GLY A 168 -6.98 -13.87 4.84
N LEU A 169 -6.55 -13.77 6.11
CA LEU A 169 -7.01 -14.67 7.15
C LEU A 169 -8.51 -14.55 7.45
N ASP A 170 -9.17 -13.52 6.97
CA ASP A 170 -10.62 -13.35 7.00
C ASP A 170 -11.38 -14.46 6.22
N LEU A 171 -10.72 -15.15 5.28
CA LEU A 171 -11.25 -16.37 4.65
C LEU A 171 -11.48 -17.51 5.65
N LEU A 172 -10.69 -17.57 6.73
CA LEU A 172 -10.77 -18.62 7.75
C LEU A 172 -11.83 -18.32 8.81
N VAL A 173 -12.26 -17.05 8.92
CA VAL A 173 -13.24 -16.59 9.90
C VAL A 173 -14.33 -15.78 9.20
N PRO A 174 -15.22 -16.43 8.43
CA PRO A 174 -16.29 -15.75 7.70
C PRO A 174 -17.16 -14.92 8.66
N GLY A 175 -17.43 -13.67 8.27
CA GLY A 175 -18.29 -12.79 9.06
C GLY A 175 -17.58 -12.01 10.17
N ALA A 176 -16.27 -12.14 10.35
CA ALA A 176 -15.50 -11.28 11.25
C ALA A 176 -15.64 -9.81 10.84
N LYS A 177 -16.02 -8.94 11.80
CA LYS A 177 -16.28 -7.51 11.58
C LYS A 177 -15.46 -6.65 12.56
N GLY A 178 -15.51 -5.33 12.34
CA GLY A 178 -14.85 -4.37 13.22
C GLY A 178 -13.34 -4.61 13.33
N PHE A 179 -12.82 -4.52 14.53
CA PHE A 179 -11.39 -4.66 14.83
C PHE A 179 -10.81 -5.99 14.30
N MET A 180 -11.43 -7.11 14.67
CA MET A 180 -10.94 -8.44 14.29
C MET A 180 -10.99 -8.64 12.77
N GLY A 181 -12.11 -8.23 12.13
CA GLY A 181 -12.24 -8.33 10.67
C GLY A 181 -11.16 -7.54 9.92
N ALA A 182 -10.84 -6.34 10.39
CA ALA A 182 -9.79 -5.52 9.78
C ALA A 182 -8.39 -6.14 9.93
N ILE A 183 -8.06 -6.68 11.11
CA ILE A 183 -6.79 -7.39 11.33
C ILE A 183 -6.68 -8.62 10.42
N LEU A 184 -7.70 -9.46 10.37
CA LEU A 184 -7.69 -10.68 9.56
C LEU A 184 -7.56 -10.36 8.05
N LYS A 185 -8.25 -9.34 7.55
CA LYS A 185 -8.09 -8.84 6.17
C LYS A 185 -6.69 -8.27 5.91
N GLY A 186 -6.12 -7.60 6.89
CA GLY A 186 -4.78 -7.02 6.79
C GLY A 186 -3.67 -8.06 6.69
N ILE A 187 -3.88 -9.27 7.24
CA ILE A 187 -2.90 -10.36 7.14
C ILE A 187 -3.22 -11.20 5.89
N ASN A 188 -2.58 -10.87 4.80
CA ASN A 188 -2.73 -11.53 3.50
C ASN A 188 -1.36 -11.70 2.81
N PRO A 189 -1.23 -12.54 1.77
CA PRO A 189 0.06 -12.79 1.11
C PRO A 189 0.76 -11.54 0.60
N PHE A 190 0.02 -10.56 0.12
CA PHE A 190 0.57 -9.32 -0.43
C PHE A 190 1.12 -8.39 0.67
N SER A 191 0.44 -8.32 1.81
CA SER A 191 0.93 -7.55 2.97
C SER A 191 2.17 -8.20 3.58
N ILE A 192 2.23 -9.54 3.69
CA ILE A 192 3.41 -10.26 4.14
C ILE A 192 4.59 -10.00 3.19
N TRP A 193 4.34 -10.03 1.87
CA TRP A 193 5.36 -9.68 0.89
C TRP A 193 5.83 -8.22 1.08
N GLY A 194 4.90 -7.28 1.29
CA GLY A 194 5.23 -5.88 1.60
C GLY A 194 6.11 -5.73 2.84
N VAL A 195 5.84 -6.50 3.91
CA VAL A 195 6.69 -6.54 5.11
C VAL A 195 8.09 -7.02 4.77
N ALA A 196 8.21 -8.07 3.96
CA ALA A 196 9.52 -8.58 3.54
C ALA A 196 10.31 -7.52 2.74
N LEU A 197 9.66 -6.85 1.78
CA LEU A 197 10.26 -5.76 1.01
C LEU A 197 10.70 -4.60 1.92
N THR A 198 9.85 -4.21 2.86
CA THR A 198 10.16 -3.14 3.82
C THR A 198 11.37 -3.52 4.68
N GLY A 199 11.45 -4.77 5.17
CA GLY A 199 12.58 -5.25 5.95
C GLY A 199 13.90 -5.23 5.15
N ILE A 200 13.88 -5.66 3.89
CA ILE A 200 15.02 -5.56 2.97
C ILE A 200 15.38 -4.08 2.76
N GLY A 201 14.37 -3.24 2.49
CA GLY A 201 14.55 -1.81 2.26
C GLY A 201 15.21 -1.09 3.43
N VAL A 202 14.69 -1.29 4.64
CA VAL A 202 15.25 -0.69 5.87
C VAL A 202 16.69 -1.16 6.09
N SER A 203 16.96 -2.46 5.98
CA SER A 203 18.31 -2.99 6.22
C SER A 203 19.34 -2.42 5.25
N ILE A 204 19.01 -2.35 3.96
CA ILE A 204 19.93 -1.83 2.92
C ILE A 204 20.10 -0.33 3.04
N THR A 205 19.01 0.43 3.10
CA THR A 205 19.06 1.89 3.04
C THR A 205 19.71 2.52 4.27
N HIS A 206 19.57 1.90 5.42
CA HIS A 206 20.09 2.41 6.71
C HIS A 206 21.25 1.57 7.25
N ARG A 207 21.79 0.63 6.45
CA ARG A 207 22.93 -0.23 6.81
C ARG A 207 22.74 -0.96 8.15
N LEU A 208 21.50 -1.33 8.45
CA LEU A 208 21.16 -2.12 9.61
C LEU A 208 21.34 -3.62 9.32
N SER A 209 21.47 -4.42 10.37
CA SER A 209 21.44 -5.88 10.20
C SER A 209 20.12 -6.31 9.54
N LYS A 210 20.13 -7.41 8.78
CA LYS A 210 18.89 -7.96 8.20
C LYS A 210 17.85 -8.23 9.29
N GLY A 211 18.28 -8.80 10.43
CA GLY A 211 17.41 -9.05 11.58
C GLY A 211 16.74 -7.78 12.08
N THR A 212 17.49 -6.70 12.27
CA THR A 212 16.95 -5.39 12.68
C THR A 212 15.96 -4.83 11.65
N GLY A 213 16.31 -4.91 10.35
CA GLY A 213 15.41 -4.44 9.29
C GLY A 213 14.06 -5.16 9.28
N TYR A 214 14.08 -6.49 9.41
CA TYR A 214 12.83 -7.27 9.52
C TYR A 214 12.08 -7.00 10.81
N THR A 215 12.75 -6.83 11.93
CA THR A 215 12.12 -6.47 13.21
C THR A 215 11.38 -5.13 13.09
N VAL A 216 12.01 -4.11 12.53
CA VAL A 216 11.38 -2.80 12.26
C VAL A 216 10.15 -2.95 11.36
N ALA A 217 10.25 -3.71 10.28
CA ALA A 217 9.14 -3.92 9.36
C ALA A 217 7.97 -4.66 10.01
N ILE A 218 8.23 -5.70 10.80
CA ILE A 218 7.19 -6.47 11.50
C ILE A 218 6.51 -5.61 12.56
N ILE A 219 7.27 -4.88 13.39
CA ILE A 219 6.68 -3.98 14.39
C ILE A 219 5.83 -2.91 13.70
N GLY A 220 6.34 -2.29 12.63
CA GLY A 220 5.59 -1.29 11.85
C GLY A 220 4.29 -1.86 11.29
N PHE A 221 4.34 -3.07 10.76
CA PHE A 221 3.16 -3.77 10.25
C PHE A 221 2.13 -4.06 11.36
N VAL A 222 2.57 -4.60 12.50
CA VAL A 222 1.68 -4.88 13.63
C VAL A 222 1.01 -3.60 14.13
N VAL A 223 1.78 -2.52 14.29
CA VAL A 223 1.23 -1.20 14.67
C VAL A 223 0.21 -0.71 13.65
N ALA A 224 0.49 -0.84 12.36
CA ALA A 224 -0.45 -0.45 11.30
C ALA A 224 -1.74 -1.29 11.34
N LEU A 225 -1.65 -2.60 11.60
CA LEU A 225 -2.82 -3.48 11.77
C LEU A 225 -3.67 -3.05 12.98
N LEU A 226 -3.04 -2.74 14.11
CA LEU A 226 -3.75 -2.31 15.33
C LEU A 226 -4.47 -0.97 15.10
N ILE A 227 -3.81 -0.02 14.45
CA ILE A 227 -4.42 1.28 14.09
C ILE A 227 -5.59 1.05 13.12
N GLY A 228 -5.41 0.25 12.07
CA GLY A 228 -6.47 -0.07 11.11
C GLY A 228 -7.65 -0.78 11.76
N GLY A 229 -7.40 -1.72 12.67
CA GLY A 229 -8.42 -2.39 13.46
C GLY A 229 -9.20 -1.44 14.37
N ALA A 230 -8.49 -0.54 15.06
CA ALA A 230 -9.12 0.47 15.91
C ALA A 230 -10.01 1.42 15.10
N LEU A 231 -9.55 1.90 13.95
CA LEU A 231 -10.34 2.75 13.07
C LEU A 231 -11.58 2.02 12.53
N ALA A 232 -11.45 0.74 12.17
CA ALA A 232 -12.58 -0.07 11.70
C ALA A 232 -13.65 -0.26 12.78
N SER A 233 -13.27 -0.38 14.05
CA SER A 233 -14.24 -0.48 15.16
C SER A 233 -15.01 0.81 15.40
N LEU A 234 -14.39 1.97 15.19
CA LEU A 234 -15.07 3.27 15.30
C LEU A 234 -16.10 3.49 14.18
N GLY A 235 -15.82 2.98 12.97
CA GLY A 235 -16.76 3.05 11.83
C GLY A 235 -17.92 2.06 11.90
N GLY A 236 -17.80 0.98 12.65
CA GLY A 236 -18.80 -0.07 12.81
C GLY A 236 -19.73 0.07 14.03
N ALA A 237 -19.52 1.08 14.86
CA ALA A 237 -20.29 1.30 16.11
C ALA A 237 -21.60 2.10 15.90
N ARG A 238 -22.17 2.07 14.68
CA ARG A 238 -23.47 2.72 14.36
C ARG A 238 -24.45 1.71 13.77
#